data_7fb56fe1151032024cdf2c3c8f5a0072
#
_entry.id   7fb56fe1151032024cdf2c3c8f5a0072
#
_cell.length_a   1.000
_cell.length_b   1.000
_cell.length_c   1.000
_cell.angle_alpha   90.00
_cell.angle_beta   90.00
_cell.angle_gamma   90.00
#
_symmetry.space_group_name_H-M   'P 1'
#
loop_
_entity.id
_entity.type
_entity.pdbx_description
1 polymer ?
#
loop_
_entity_poly.entity_id
_entity_poly.type
_entity_poly.pdbx_seq_one_letter_code
_entity_poly.pdbx_strand_id
1 'polypeptide(L)'
;MNAIELKQVNFSYDGKTKILENADFTAEYGEVTLLSGHSGEGKSTLMYIVSGIIPNVNYGELTGEVKIAGEDIKGKKLGYVCRKVGVVLQNADEQIIQKIVEDEIAFGCENLAFPPESIQKQIDIVCNLLKLDKGWKCRTLSGGQKQRLITASTLAMGQKIIILDEPLANLDKDGAAMLMGTLRSLAQAGYCVVVIEHRLDMVLPFVDTVWHIGDKTVKRIEDKAAYLQAQTAKIDDSCDPFEGTALLFTVKNVKFSVKDREILKDISLEIPKGGRTVFLGENGCGKTTLMRLIARLYKPTGGTITQYIDGKFKQKPRGSRAWFKKVGVVYQNPDYQLFMPTVEKEINFGAPSPEYAEHIAGLFGIKHLWHRHPQSLSEGQKRRVSIAAVVACAPEVLLLDEPTVGQDYDGLCQMVE
;
A
#
# COMPACT_ATOMS: atom_id res chain seq x y z
N MET A 1 -20.72 -3.66 23.01
CA MET A 1 -21.52 -4.71 22.31
C MET A 1 -20.73 -5.13 21.06
N ASN A 2 -20.46 -6.44 20.95
CA ASN A 2 -19.64 -6.96 19.86
C ASN A 2 -20.35 -6.75 18.51
N ALA A 3 -19.68 -6.07 17.59
CA ALA A 3 -20.09 -5.93 16.20
C ALA A 3 -19.59 -7.12 15.37
N ILE A 4 -18.37 -7.58 15.68
CA ILE A 4 -17.72 -8.75 15.08
C ILE A 4 -17.31 -9.68 16.22
N GLU A 5 -17.57 -10.97 16.07
CA GLU A 5 -17.13 -12.00 17.01
C GLU A 5 -16.76 -13.28 16.26
N LEU A 6 -15.49 -13.68 16.38
CA LEU A 6 -14.96 -14.95 15.92
C LEU A 6 -14.61 -15.80 17.13
N LYS A 7 -15.04 -17.08 17.13
CA LYS A 7 -14.70 -18.05 18.18
C LYS A 7 -14.15 -19.33 17.59
N GLN A 8 -12.94 -19.69 17.98
CA GLN A 8 -12.23 -20.91 17.59
C GLN A 8 -12.25 -21.14 16.07
N VAL A 9 -12.04 -20.03 15.32
CA VAL A 9 -12.08 -20.08 13.88
C VAL A 9 -10.82 -20.73 13.32
N ASN A 10 -11.01 -21.73 12.48
CA ASN A 10 -9.95 -22.35 11.70
C ASN A 10 -10.26 -22.18 10.22
N PHE A 11 -9.23 -21.90 9.44
CA PHE A 11 -9.38 -21.76 7.98
C PHE A 11 -8.18 -22.27 7.21
N SER A 12 -8.49 -22.93 6.08
CA SER A 12 -7.52 -23.42 5.09
C SER A 12 -8.08 -23.25 3.67
N TYR A 13 -7.26 -22.79 2.71
CA TYR A 13 -7.64 -22.69 1.30
C TYR A 13 -7.59 -24.04 0.59
N ASP A 14 -6.67 -24.92 0.97
CA ASP A 14 -6.39 -26.21 0.31
C ASP A 14 -6.76 -27.45 1.15
N GLY A 15 -7.35 -27.24 2.32
CA GLY A 15 -7.67 -28.28 3.29
C GLY A 15 -6.44 -28.89 4.00
N LYS A 16 -5.23 -28.44 3.65
CA LYS A 16 -3.97 -28.98 4.21
C LYS A 16 -3.21 -27.95 5.03
N THR A 17 -3.04 -26.78 4.46
CA THR A 17 -2.27 -25.69 5.10
C THR A 17 -3.21 -24.75 5.83
N LYS A 18 -3.20 -24.76 7.16
CA LYS A 18 -3.99 -23.83 7.96
C LYS A 18 -3.42 -22.42 7.87
N ILE A 19 -4.27 -21.45 7.59
CA ILE A 19 -3.99 -20.02 7.62
C ILE A 19 -4.39 -19.43 8.98
N LEU A 20 -5.53 -19.87 9.52
CA LEU A 20 -5.98 -19.54 10.88
C LEU A 20 -6.18 -20.83 11.66
N GLU A 21 -5.81 -20.81 12.93
CA GLU A 21 -5.93 -21.93 13.85
C GLU A 21 -6.42 -21.44 15.22
N ASN A 22 -7.63 -21.92 15.62
CA ASN A 22 -8.31 -21.52 16.87
C ASN A 22 -8.30 -20.00 17.07
N ALA A 23 -8.56 -19.23 16.02
CA ALA A 23 -8.53 -17.78 16.07
C ALA A 23 -9.77 -17.24 16.79
N ASP A 24 -9.55 -16.44 17.82
CA ASP A 24 -10.56 -15.67 18.52
C ASP A 24 -10.32 -14.17 18.23
N PHE A 25 -11.38 -13.46 17.83
CA PHE A 25 -11.30 -12.04 17.52
C PHE A 25 -12.62 -11.34 17.85
N THR A 26 -12.54 -10.15 18.42
CA THR A 26 -13.71 -9.31 18.66
C THR A 26 -13.45 -7.86 18.28
N ALA A 27 -14.48 -7.20 17.75
CA ALA A 27 -14.47 -5.76 17.56
C ALA A 27 -15.84 -5.18 17.98
N GLU A 28 -15.83 -4.04 18.65
CA GLU A 28 -17.04 -3.47 19.24
C GLU A 28 -17.56 -2.26 18.49
N TYR A 29 -18.85 -1.99 18.62
CA TYR A 29 -19.41 -0.70 18.20
C TYR A 29 -18.87 0.41 19.11
N GLY A 30 -18.54 1.55 18.52
CA GLY A 30 -17.99 2.70 19.23
C GLY A 30 -16.46 2.70 19.32
N GLU A 31 -15.78 1.68 18.77
CA GLU A 31 -14.34 1.52 18.84
C GLU A 31 -13.68 1.50 17.46
N VAL A 32 -12.42 1.95 17.44
CA VAL A 32 -11.47 1.69 16.37
C VAL A 32 -10.55 0.55 16.81
N THR A 33 -10.63 -0.58 16.12
CA THR A 33 -9.83 -1.77 16.38
C THR A 33 -8.73 -1.89 15.33
N LEU A 34 -7.48 -2.02 15.75
CA LEU A 34 -6.35 -2.33 14.88
C LEU A 34 -6.14 -3.85 14.80
N LEU A 35 -6.03 -4.39 13.60
CA LEU A 35 -5.51 -5.72 13.35
C LEU A 35 -4.13 -5.59 12.70
N SER A 36 -3.09 -5.96 13.44
CA SER A 36 -1.69 -5.90 13.01
C SER A 36 -1.11 -7.31 12.85
N GLY A 37 0.05 -7.44 12.22
CA GLY A 37 0.78 -8.69 11.98
C GLY A 37 1.62 -8.62 10.72
N HIS A 38 2.54 -9.59 10.52
CA HIS A 38 3.41 -9.60 9.35
C HIS A 38 2.65 -9.89 8.05
N SER A 39 3.27 -9.57 6.93
CA SER A 39 2.70 -9.86 5.62
C SER A 39 2.56 -11.39 5.41
N GLY A 40 1.39 -11.83 4.93
CA GLY A 40 1.13 -13.24 4.67
C GLY A 40 0.57 -14.05 5.85
N GLU A 41 0.42 -13.46 7.05
CA GLU A 41 -0.07 -14.17 8.25
C GLU A 41 -1.60 -14.33 8.33
N GLY A 42 -2.34 -13.88 7.31
CA GLY A 42 -3.79 -14.12 7.24
C GLY A 42 -4.68 -12.95 7.61
N LYS A 43 -4.17 -11.71 7.73
CA LYS A 43 -4.97 -10.49 7.99
C LYS A 43 -6.11 -10.32 6.97
N SER A 44 -5.79 -10.32 5.69
CA SER A 44 -6.79 -10.22 4.62
C SER A 44 -7.71 -11.44 4.58
N THR A 45 -7.23 -12.63 4.97
CA THR A 45 -8.07 -13.83 5.11
C THR A 45 -9.13 -13.64 6.20
N LEU A 46 -8.74 -13.10 7.37
CA LEU A 46 -9.68 -12.78 8.44
C LEU A 46 -10.71 -11.74 7.97
N MET A 47 -10.26 -10.70 7.28
CA MET A 47 -11.17 -9.70 6.67
C MET A 47 -12.15 -10.36 5.68
N TYR A 48 -11.69 -11.28 4.82
CA TYR A 48 -12.55 -11.99 3.86
C TYR A 48 -13.58 -12.89 4.56
N ILE A 49 -13.23 -13.50 5.69
CA ILE A 49 -14.18 -14.27 6.50
C ILE A 49 -15.27 -13.34 7.08
N VAL A 50 -14.87 -12.25 7.71
CA VAL A 50 -15.80 -11.28 8.34
C VAL A 50 -16.70 -10.61 7.30
N SER A 51 -16.19 -10.31 6.12
CA SER A 51 -16.97 -9.70 5.03
C SER A 51 -17.83 -10.69 4.24
N GLY A 52 -17.73 -11.99 4.54
CA GLY A 52 -18.47 -13.04 3.83
C GLY A 52 -17.95 -13.35 2.43
N ILE A 53 -16.82 -12.79 2.02
CA ILE A 53 -16.12 -13.17 0.78
C ILE A 53 -15.72 -14.65 0.87
N ILE A 54 -15.23 -15.06 2.02
CA ILE A 54 -15.09 -16.48 2.38
C ILE A 54 -16.35 -16.89 3.15
N PRO A 55 -17.02 -17.99 2.76
CA PRO A 55 -16.73 -18.93 1.67
C PRO A 55 -17.45 -18.62 0.36
N ASN A 56 -18.11 -17.47 0.19
CA ASN A 56 -19.01 -17.23 -0.94
C ASN A 56 -18.31 -17.01 -2.29
N VAL A 57 -17.11 -16.42 -2.29
CA VAL A 57 -16.31 -16.12 -3.49
C VAL A 57 -15.02 -16.90 -3.44
N ASN A 58 -14.29 -16.81 -2.34
CA ASN A 58 -13.07 -17.55 -2.10
C ASN A 58 -13.40 -18.81 -1.32
N TYR A 59 -13.09 -19.97 -1.88
CA TYR A 59 -13.39 -21.26 -1.28
C TYR A 59 -12.31 -21.69 -0.30
N GLY A 60 -12.69 -22.54 0.64
CA GLY A 60 -11.81 -23.14 1.63
C GLY A 60 -12.61 -23.79 2.75
N GLU A 61 -11.90 -24.49 3.63
CA GLU A 61 -12.48 -25.14 4.81
C GLU A 61 -12.51 -24.16 5.97
N LEU A 62 -13.72 -23.70 6.33
CA LEU A 62 -13.97 -22.80 7.45
C LEU A 62 -14.73 -23.51 8.56
N THR A 63 -14.16 -23.54 9.78
CA THR A 63 -14.81 -24.06 10.98
C THR A 63 -14.75 -23.02 12.11
N GLY A 64 -15.53 -23.23 13.16
CA GLY A 64 -15.71 -22.27 14.23
C GLY A 64 -16.97 -21.43 14.05
N GLU A 65 -17.12 -20.41 14.89
CA GLU A 65 -18.29 -19.50 14.90
C GLU A 65 -17.90 -18.10 14.44
N VAL A 66 -18.67 -17.54 13.51
CA VAL A 66 -18.48 -16.16 13.01
C VAL A 66 -19.79 -15.40 13.12
N LYS A 67 -19.85 -14.43 14.02
CA LYS A 67 -21.01 -13.55 14.22
C LYS A 67 -20.72 -12.13 13.78
N ILE A 68 -21.67 -11.56 13.03
CA ILE A 68 -21.67 -10.17 12.58
C ILE A 68 -22.97 -9.51 13.06
N ALA A 69 -22.83 -8.42 13.82
CA ALA A 69 -23.94 -7.74 14.46
C ALA A 69 -24.84 -8.70 15.30
N GLY A 70 -24.19 -9.64 16.01
CA GLY A 70 -24.85 -10.64 16.86
C GLY A 70 -25.42 -11.85 16.13
N GLU A 71 -25.37 -11.90 14.79
CA GLU A 71 -25.93 -12.99 14.00
C GLU A 71 -24.83 -13.87 13.38
N ASP A 72 -25.00 -15.19 13.44
CA ASP A 72 -24.14 -16.14 12.73
C ASP A 72 -24.30 -15.97 11.21
N ILE A 73 -23.16 -15.77 10.53
CA ILE A 73 -23.13 -15.60 9.07
C ILE A 73 -22.89 -16.90 8.31
N LYS A 74 -22.74 -18.02 8.98
CA LYS A 74 -22.55 -19.33 8.35
C LYS A 74 -23.72 -19.66 7.41
N GLY A 75 -23.38 -19.95 6.15
CA GLY A 75 -24.40 -20.23 5.12
C GLY A 75 -25.19 -19.03 4.61
N LYS A 76 -24.87 -17.81 5.07
CA LYS A 76 -25.48 -16.59 4.52
C LYS A 76 -24.83 -16.23 3.19
N LYS A 77 -25.63 -15.74 2.23
CA LYS A 77 -25.13 -15.24 0.95
C LYS A 77 -24.32 -13.94 1.13
N LEU A 78 -23.34 -13.70 0.26
CA LEU A 78 -22.52 -12.49 0.27
C LEU A 78 -23.35 -11.20 0.37
N GLY A 79 -24.42 -11.05 -0.43
CA GLY A 79 -25.26 -9.87 -0.41
C GLY A 79 -25.97 -9.60 0.93
N TYR A 80 -26.12 -10.61 1.79
CA TYR A 80 -26.62 -10.41 3.16
C TYR A 80 -25.54 -9.78 4.05
N VAL A 81 -24.31 -10.27 3.98
CA VAL A 81 -23.19 -9.79 4.80
C VAL A 81 -22.78 -8.39 4.35
N CYS A 82 -22.71 -8.13 3.04
CA CYS A 82 -22.40 -6.81 2.47
C CYS A 82 -23.36 -5.69 2.89
N ARG A 83 -24.57 -6.00 3.33
CA ARG A 83 -25.48 -4.99 3.92
C ARG A 83 -25.09 -4.58 5.33
N LYS A 84 -24.26 -5.36 6.01
CA LYS A 84 -23.80 -5.14 7.40
C LYS A 84 -22.38 -4.65 7.48
N VAL A 85 -21.50 -5.15 6.60
CA VAL A 85 -20.06 -4.90 6.60
C VAL A 85 -19.65 -4.21 5.30
N GLY A 86 -19.06 -3.04 5.43
CA GLY A 86 -18.38 -2.33 4.35
C GLY A 86 -16.89 -2.64 4.37
N VAL A 87 -16.29 -2.82 3.19
CA VAL A 87 -14.87 -3.14 3.05
C VAL A 87 -14.17 -2.16 2.12
N VAL A 88 -13.05 -1.64 2.58
CA VAL A 88 -12.10 -0.85 1.79
C VAL A 88 -10.84 -1.69 1.61
N LEU A 89 -10.54 -2.09 0.37
CA LEU A 89 -9.37 -2.92 0.05
C LEU A 89 -8.11 -2.06 -0.07
N GLN A 90 -6.95 -2.71 0.04
CA GLN A 90 -5.63 -2.11 -0.05
C GLN A 90 -5.43 -1.31 -1.35
N ASN A 91 -5.81 -1.87 -2.49
CA ASN A 91 -5.69 -1.22 -3.79
C ASN A 91 -7.00 -0.51 -4.18
N ALA A 92 -7.07 0.79 -3.95
CA ALA A 92 -8.24 1.60 -4.31
C ALA A 92 -8.54 1.58 -5.82
N ASP A 93 -7.53 1.45 -6.69
CA ASP A 93 -7.74 1.40 -8.16
C ASP A 93 -8.54 0.17 -8.60
N GLU A 94 -8.45 -0.93 -7.88
CA GLU A 94 -9.21 -2.16 -8.17
C GLU A 94 -10.67 -2.07 -7.76
N GLN A 95 -11.02 -1.17 -6.83
CA GLN A 95 -12.39 -0.95 -6.38
C GLN A 95 -13.13 0.13 -7.18
N ILE A 96 -12.40 1.10 -7.79
CA ILE A 96 -13.02 2.19 -8.56
C ILE A 96 -13.51 1.68 -9.91
N ILE A 97 -14.81 1.74 -10.13
CA ILE A 97 -15.49 1.25 -11.33
C ILE A 97 -15.95 2.40 -12.22
N GLN A 98 -16.38 3.51 -11.62
CA GLN A 98 -16.99 4.64 -12.32
C GLN A 98 -15.97 5.69 -12.76
N LYS A 99 -16.40 6.60 -13.62
CA LYS A 99 -15.53 7.64 -14.19
C LYS A 99 -15.50 8.92 -13.35
N ILE A 100 -16.56 9.20 -12.62
CA ILE A 100 -16.80 10.43 -11.86
C ILE A 100 -17.03 10.05 -10.39
N VAL A 101 -16.58 10.90 -9.47
CA VAL A 101 -16.68 10.67 -8.01
C VAL A 101 -18.13 10.47 -7.57
N GLU A 102 -19.06 11.29 -8.07
CA GLU A 102 -20.48 11.19 -7.74
C GLU A 102 -21.05 9.83 -8.12
N ASP A 103 -20.78 9.37 -9.34
CA ASP A 103 -21.25 8.08 -9.87
C ASP A 103 -20.66 6.90 -9.07
N GLU A 104 -19.39 7.00 -8.67
CA GLU A 104 -18.72 5.97 -7.87
C GLU A 104 -19.37 5.83 -6.47
N ILE A 105 -19.71 6.93 -5.84
CA ILE A 105 -20.38 6.92 -4.53
C ILE A 105 -21.82 6.42 -4.67
N ALA A 106 -22.54 6.82 -5.74
CA ALA A 106 -23.90 6.39 -6.01
C ALA A 106 -23.99 4.88 -6.27
N PHE A 107 -23.01 4.30 -6.96
CA PHE A 107 -23.04 2.93 -7.47
C PHE A 107 -23.41 1.88 -6.38
N GLY A 108 -22.77 1.96 -5.22
CA GLY A 108 -23.07 1.04 -4.11
C GLY A 108 -24.48 1.21 -3.55
N CYS A 109 -24.94 2.47 -3.43
CA CYS A 109 -26.28 2.80 -2.93
C CYS A 109 -27.37 2.33 -3.90
N GLU A 110 -27.15 2.47 -5.21
CA GLU A 110 -28.05 2.00 -6.27
C GLU A 110 -28.20 0.48 -6.23
N ASN A 111 -27.09 -0.26 -6.07
CA ASN A 111 -27.09 -1.72 -5.92
C ASN A 111 -27.84 -2.19 -4.66
N LEU A 112 -27.89 -1.35 -3.63
CA LEU A 112 -28.67 -1.60 -2.42
C LEU A 112 -30.13 -1.12 -2.54
N ALA A 113 -30.53 -0.59 -3.70
CA ALA A 113 -31.85 -0.05 -4.01
C ALA A 113 -32.28 1.12 -3.10
N PHE A 114 -31.38 2.03 -2.81
CA PHE A 114 -31.69 3.26 -2.08
C PHE A 114 -32.52 4.21 -2.95
N PRO A 115 -33.47 4.97 -2.37
CA PRO A 115 -34.19 6.01 -3.09
C PRO A 115 -33.24 7.10 -3.61
N PRO A 116 -33.44 7.65 -4.83
CA PRO A 116 -32.55 8.67 -5.42
C PRO A 116 -32.29 9.87 -4.51
N GLU A 117 -33.29 10.37 -3.82
CA GLU A 117 -33.13 11.48 -2.87
C GLU A 117 -32.22 11.13 -1.69
N SER A 118 -32.24 9.88 -1.23
CA SER A 118 -31.34 9.40 -0.18
C SER A 118 -29.92 9.27 -0.69
N ILE A 119 -29.73 8.81 -1.92
CA ILE A 119 -28.40 8.70 -2.57
C ILE A 119 -27.76 10.07 -2.63
N GLN A 120 -28.49 11.08 -3.12
CA GLN A 120 -27.93 12.44 -3.24
C GLN A 120 -27.50 13.02 -1.87
N LYS A 121 -28.31 12.79 -0.83
CA LYS A 121 -27.98 13.22 0.54
C LYS A 121 -26.71 12.51 1.05
N GLN A 122 -26.58 11.20 0.82
CA GLN A 122 -25.37 10.46 1.22
C GLN A 122 -24.13 10.96 0.50
N ILE A 123 -24.21 11.21 -0.81
CA ILE A 123 -23.10 11.77 -1.60
C ILE A 123 -22.63 13.09 -1.00
N ASP A 124 -23.55 14.01 -0.73
CA ASP A 124 -23.20 15.32 -0.18
C ASP A 124 -22.53 15.19 1.22
N ILE A 125 -23.06 14.30 2.08
CA ILE A 125 -22.48 14.04 3.41
C ILE A 125 -21.05 13.49 3.30
N VAL A 126 -20.84 12.43 2.52
CA VAL A 126 -19.54 11.78 2.48
C VAL A 126 -18.48 12.59 1.71
N CYS A 127 -18.90 13.35 0.68
CA CYS A 127 -18.03 14.27 -0.03
C CYS A 127 -17.52 15.39 0.89
N ASN A 128 -18.41 15.97 1.72
CA ASN A 128 -18.02 16.98 2.70
C ASN A 128 -17.10 16.39 3.79
N LEU A 129 -17.44 15.20 4.32
CA LEU A 129 -16.67 14.52 5.37
C LEU A 129 -15.24 14.20 4.92
N LEU A 130 -15.06 13.73 3.68
CA LEU A 130 -13.77 13.27 3.15
C LEU A 130 -13.13 14.28 2.18
N LYS A 131 -13.65 15.51 2.09
CA LYS A 131 -13.14 16.61 1.26
C LYS A 131 -12.94 16.18 -0.20
N LEU A 132 -14.00 15.65 -0.81
CA LEU A 132 -14.05 15.25 -2.21
C LEU A 132 -14.96 16.21 -2.99
N ASP A 133 -14.58 16.52 -4.23
CA ASP A 133 -15.47 17.19 -5.18
C ASP A 133 -16.16 16.13 -6.03
N LYS A 134 -17.47 16.13 -6.03
CA LYS A 134 -18.31 15.14 -6.71
C LYS A 134 -18.14 15.13 -8.24
N GLY A 135 -17.72 16.26 -8.82
CA GLY A 135 -17.45 16.39 -10.26
C GLY A 135 -16.07 15.91 -10.70
N TRP A 136 -15.18 15.53 -9.80
CA TRP A 136 -13.84 15.07 -10.17
C TRP A 136 -13.88 13.75 -10.96
N LYS A 137 -12.91 13.62 -11.88
CA LYS A 137 -12.71 12.39 -12.64
C LYS A 137 -11.85 11.41 -11.84
N CYS A 138 -12.33 10.21 -11.58
CA CYS A 138 -11.65 9.19 -10.77
C CYS A 138 -10.23 8.88 -11.27
N ARG A 139 -10.01 8.86 -12.58
CA ARG A 139 -8.69 8.61 -13.19
C ARG A 139 -7.64 9.70 -12.93
N THR A 140 -8.07 10.90 -12.54
CA THR A 140 -7.15 12.03 -12.30
C THR A 140 -6.83 12.22 -10.83
N LEU A 141 -7.44 11.43 -9.95
CA LEU A 141 -7.23 11.48 -8.51
C LEU A 141 -5.85 10.95 -8.14
N SER A 142 -5.24 11.56 -7.13
CA SER A 142 -4.06 11.00 -6.45
C SER A 142 -4.42 9.73 -5.68
N GLY A 143 -3.43 8.90 -5.33
CA GLY A 143 -3.65 7.69 -4.55
C GLY A 143 -4.44 7.96 -3.26
N GLY A 144 -4.08 8.98 -2.51
CA GLY A 144 -4.81 9.37 -1.30
C GLY A 144 -6.24 9.88 -1.56
N GLN A 145 -6.48 10.56 -2.69
CA GLN A 145 -7.85 10.95 -3.08
C GLN A 145 -8.69 9.73 -3.46
N LYS A 146 -8.11 8.74 -4.14
CA LYS A 146 -8.77 7.46 -4.47
C LYS A 146 -9.12 6.69 -3.20
N GLN A 147 -8.22 6.61 -2.24
CA GLN A 147 -8.47 5.96 -0.95
C GLN A 147 -9.63 6.61 -0.20
N ARG A 148 -9.68 7.95 -0.18
CA ARG A 148 -10.82 8.69 0.39
C ARG A 148 -12.12 8.45 -0.39
N LEU A 149 -12.05 8.33 -1.71
CA LEU A 149 -13.23 8.05 -2.55
C LEU A 149 -13.83 6.68 -2.22
N ILE A 150 -13.03 5.62 -2.15
CA ILE A 150 -13.54 4.29 -1.81
C ILE A 150 -14.08 4.25 -0.37
N THR A 151 -13.42 4.94 0.55
CA THR A 151 -13.95 5.10 1.92
C THR A 151 -15.30 5.82 1.89
N ALA A 152 -15.46 6.88 1.08
CA ALA A 152 -16.72 7.60 0.90
C ALA A 152 -17.81 6.70 0.32
N SER A 153 -17.52 5.95 -0.74
CA SER A 153 -18.45 5.01 -1.37
C SER A 153 -18.93 3.95 -0.37
N THR A 154 -18.01 3.42 0.44
CA THR A 154 -18.34 2.46 1.50
C THR A 154 -19.25 3.09 2.57
N LEU A 155 -18.92 4.29 3.05
CA LEU A 155 -19.73 4.99 4.07
C LEU A 155 -21.13 5.35 3.56
N ALA A 156 -21.24 5.74 2.30
CA ALA A 156 -22.52 6.13 1.70
C ALA A 156 -23.56 4.99 1.71
N MET A 157 -23.10 3.74 1.64
CA MET A 157 -23.97 2.54 1.71
C MET A 157 -24.58 2.29 3.12
N GLY A 158 -24.12 3.02 4.15
CA GLY A 158 -24.74 3.03 5.47
C GLY A 158 -24.41 1.85 6.39
N GLN A 159 -23.43 1.00 6.03
CA GLN A 159 -22.97 -0.06 6.93
C GLN A 159 -22.38 0.54 8.21
N LYS A 160 -22.69 -0.10 9.35
CA LYS A 160 -22.19 0.30 10.66
C LYS A 160 -20.88 -0.39 11.07
N ILE A 161 -20.47 -1.40 10.30
CA ILE A 161 -19.20 -2.12 10.49
C ILE A 161 -18.36 -1.86 9.25
N ILE A 162 -17.16 -1.29 9.43
CA ILE A 162 -16.28 -0.89 8.34
C ILE A 162 -14.91 -1.50 8.59
N ILE A 163 -14.39 -2.19 7.59
CA ILE A 163 -13.05 -2.79 7.61
C ILE A 163 -12.22 -2.14 6.52
N LEU A 164 -11.04 -1.63 6.89
CA LEU A 164 -10.11 -0.99 5.95
C LEU A 164 -8.79 -1.77 5.96
N ASP A 165 -8.39 -2.23 4.78
CA ASP A 165 -7.12 -2.94 4.59
C ASP A 165 -6.07 -1.97 4.05
N GLU A 166 -5.04 -1.69 4.86
CA GLU A 166 -3.94 -0.76 4.62
C GLU A 166 -4.37 0.62 4.06
N PRO A 167 -5.35 1.29 4.70
CA PRO A 167 -5.92 2.53 4.17
C PRO A 167 -4.93 3.70 4.12
N LEU A 168 -3.79 3.59 4.78
CA LEU A 168 -2.77 4.65 4.85
C LEU A 168 -1.67 4.50 3.79
N ALA A 169 -1.62 3.42 3.02
CA ALA A 169 -0.51 3.07 2.13
C ALA A 169 -0.08 4.20 1.17
N ASN A 170 -1.03 4.97 0.64
CA ASN A 170 -0.79 6.04 -0.33
C ASN A 170 -0.99 7.45 0.25
N LEU A 171 -1.03 7.59 1.59
CA LEU A 171 -1.23 8.85 2.28
C LEU A 171 0.08 9.38 2.86
N ASP A 172 0.28 10.69 2.75
CA ASP A 172 1.26 11.41 3.55
C ASP A 172 0.79 11.53 5.02
N LYS A 173 1.63 12.07 5.88
CA LYS A 173 1.36 12.14 7.31
C LYS A 173 0.07 12.89 7.63
N ASP A 174 -0.18 14.00 6.94
CA ASP A 174 -1.37 14.82 7.17
C ASP A 174 -2.63 14.15 6.64
N GLY A 175 -2.55 13.52 5.47
CA GLY A 175 -3.62 12.71 4.91
C GLY A 175 -3.98 11.50 5.79
N ALA A 176 -2.98 10.83 6.34
CA ALA A 176 -3.16 9.72 7.28
C ALA A 176 -3.84 10.18 8.58
N ALA A 177 -3.35 11.28 9.19
CA ALA A 177 -3.95 11.84 10.40
C ALA A 177 -5.41 12.28 10.17
N MET A 178 -5.70 12.91 9.01
CA MET A 178 -7.05 13.29 8.65
C MET A 178 -7.98 12.09 8.49
N LEU A 179 -7.54 11.01 7.80
CA LEU A 179 -8.34 9.81 7.63
C LEU A 179 -8.60 9.13 8.99
N MET A 180 -7.55 8.92 9.80
CA MET A 180 -7.68 8.30 11.11
C MET A 180 -8.56 9.12 12.06
N GLY A 181 -8.47 10.45 12.04
CA GLY A 181 -9.37 11.35 12.78
C GLY A 181 -10.83 11.20 12.34
N THR A 182 -11.07 11.04 11.03
CA THR A 182 -12.41 10.76 10.49
C THR A 182 -12.93 9.40 10.97
N LEU A 183 -12.11 8.35 10.91
CA LEU A 183 -12.47 7.01 11.38
C LEU A 183 -12.78 7.01 12.89
N ARG A 184 -12.00 7.77 13.68
CA ARG A 184 -12.26 7.96 15.12
C ARG A 184 -13.60 8.63 15.37
N SER A 185 -13.94 9.66 14.60
CA SER A 185 -15.22 10.37 14.71
C SER A 185 -16.39 9.44 14.35
N LEU A 186 -16.23 8.57 13.35
CA LEU A 186 -17.24 7.55 13.00
C LEU A 186 -17.42 6.55 14.14
N ALA A 187 -16.36 6.07 14.75
CA ALA A 187 -16.45 5.18 15.91
C ALA A 187 -17.24 5.85 17.03
N GLN A 188 -16.92 7.12 17.38
CA GLN A 188 -17.67 7.90 18.37
C GLN A 188 -19.17 8.06 18.01
N ALA A 189 -19.51 8.04 16.71
CA ALA A 189 -20.88 8.03 16.21
C ALA A 189 -21.53 6.62 16.22
N GLY A 190 -20.89 5.63 16.86
CA GLY A 190 -21.42 4.28 17.04
C GLY A 190 -21.11 3.30 15.89
N TYR A 191 -20.16 3.60 15.03
CA TYR A 191 -19.65 2.63 14.06
C TYR A 191 -18.64 1.68 14.73
N CYS A 192 -18.53 0.47 14.22
CA CYS A 192 -17.40 -0.41 14.48
C CYS A 192 -16.40 -0.23 13.32
N VAL A 193 -15.17 0.19 13.64
CA VAL A 193 -14.13 0.43 12.65
C VAL A 193 -12.99 -0.54 12.90
N VAL A 194 -12.66 -1.37 11.92
CA VAL A 194 -11.50 -2.25 11.95
C VAL A 194 -10.49 -1.77 10.92
N VAL A 195 -9.28 -1.49 11.36
CA VAL A 195 -8.17 -1.05 10.50
C VAL A 195 -7.10 -2.13 10.50
N ILE A 196 -6.74 -2.62 9.34
CA ILE A 196 -5.59 -3.50 9.15
C ILE A 196 -4.43 -2.60 8.72
N GLU A 197 -3.40 -2.49 9.54
CA GLU A 197 -2.27 -1.60 9.27
C GLU A 197 -0.99 -2.11 9.94
N HIS A 198 0.13 -1.70 9.34
CA HIS A 198 1.48 -1.96 9.85
C HIS A 198 2.24 -0.68 10.22
N ARG A 199 1.75 0.51 9.84
CA ARG A 199 2.29 1.82 10.22
C ARG A 199 1.82 2.21 11.61
N LEU A 200 2.33 1.49 12.62
CA LEU A 200 1.82 1.52 13.99
C LEU A 200 1.91 2.91 14.64
N ASP A 201 2.97 3.65 14.37
CA ASP A 201 3.20 5.01 14.87
C ASP A 201 2.09 5.98 14.47
N MET A 202 1.51 5.79 13.28
CA MET A 202 0.43 6.63 12.76
C MET A 202 -0.96 6.21 13.23
N VAL A 203 -1.16 4.95 13.57
CA VAL A 203 -2.48 4.38 13.86
C VAL A 203 -2.76 4.29 15.35
N LEU A 204 -1.77 3.90 16.16
CA LEU A 204 -1.95 3.65 17.61
C LEU A 204 -2.56 4.82 18.39
N PRO A 205 -2.30 6.11 18.08
CA PRO A 205 -2.95 7.22 18.76
C PRO A 205 -4.47 7.30 18.59
N PHE A 206 -5.02 6.61 17.57
CA PHE A 206 -6.44 6.69 17.21
C PHE A 206 -7.24 5.44 17.53
N VAL A 207 -6.59 4.33 17.95
CA VAL A 207 -7.24 3.03 18.18
C VAL A 207 -7.49 2.74 19.64
N ASP A 208 -8.60 2.05 19.90
CA ASP A 208 -8.99 1.61 21.25
C ASP A 208 -8.39 0.25 21.59
N THR A 209 -8.50 -0.70 20.68
CA THR A 209 -8.04 -2.08 20.84
C THR A 209 -7.07 -2.48 19.74
N VAL A 210 -6.10 -3.34 20.11
CA VAL A 210 -5.10 -3.87 19.16
C VAL A 210 -5.14 -5.38 19.23
N TRP A 211 -5.20 -6.00 18.07
CA TRP A 211 -5.04 -7.43 17.88
C TRP A 211 -3.85 -7.71 16.99
N HIS A 212 -3.05 -8.70 17.35
CA HIS A 212 -1.95 -9.18 16.54
C HIS A 212 -2.27 -10.56 15.99
N ILE A 213 -2.14 -10.70 14.66
CA ILE A 213 -2.21 -12.01 14.01
C ILE A 213 -0.78 -12.47 13.73
N GLY A 214 -0.45 -13.66 14.18
CA GLY A 214 0.86 -14.27 14.03
C GLY A 214 0.80 -15.75 14.40
N ASP A 215 1.67 -16.57 13.83
CA ASP A 215 1.69 -18.03 14.05
C ASP A 215 0.30 -18.66 13.87
N LYS A 216 -0.47 -18.21 12.87
CA LYS A 216 -1.85 -18.64 12.55
C LYS A 216 -2.90 -18.34 13.62
N THR A 217 -2.54 -17.65 14.69
CA THR A 217 -3.43 -17.28 15.80
C THR A 217 -3.65 -15.79 15.86
N VAL A 218 -4.69 -15.36 16.61
CA VAL A 218 -5.01 -13.95 16.82
C VAL A 218 -4.98 -13.68 18.31
N LYS A 219 -4.19 -12.68 18.75
CA LYS A 219 -4.00 -12.35 20.17
C LYS A 219 -4.28 -10.88 20.42
N ARG A 220 -4.98 -10.58 21.49
CA ARG A 220 -5.19 -9.21 21.93
C ARG A 220 -3.91 -8.67 22.59
N ILE A 221 -3.58 -7.43 22.26
CA ILE A 221 -2.42 -6.71 22.80
C ILE A 221 -2.92 -5.77 23.89
N GLU A 222 -2.47 -5.98 25.11
CA GLU A 222 -2.89 -5.16 26.26
C GLU A 222 -2.02 -3.90 26.40
N ASP A 223 -0.69 -4.01 26.18
CA ASP A 223 0.24 -2.88 26.23
C ASP A 223 0.65 -2.44 24.82
N LYS A 224 -0.01 -1.38 24.34
CA LYS A 224 0.26 -0.79 23.03
C LYS A 224 1.64 -0.16 22.93
N ALA A 225 2.17 0.41 24.02
CA ALA A 225 3.46 1.08 24.03
C ALA A 225 4.60 0.06 23.93
N ALA A 226 4.55 -0.99 24.74
CA ALA A 226 5.49 -2.10 24.64
C ALA A 226 5.42 -2.79 23.26
N TYR A 227 4.21 -2.93 22.70
CA TYR A 227 4.01 -3.51 21.37
C TYR A 227 4.68 -2.65 20.28
N LEU A 228 4.47 -1.32 20.29
CA LEU A 228 5.13 -0.41 19.35
C LEU A 228 6.65 -0.52 19.45
N GLN A 229 7.19 -0.47 20.68
CA GLN A 229 8.63 -0.57 20.92
C GLN A 229 9.20 -1.90 20.41
N ALA A 230 8.52 -3.02 20.64
CA ALA A 230 8.97 -4.33 20.18
C ALA A 230 8.97 -4.42 18.63
N GLN A 231 8.04 -3.74 17.96
CA GLN A 231 7.95 -3.73 16.51
C GLN A 231 8.93 -2.72 15.85
N THR A 232 9.39 -1.69 16.58
CA THR A 232 10.27 -0.65 16.03
C THR A 232 11.73 -0.79 16.43
N ALA A 233 12.07 -1.67 17.36
CA ALA A 233 13.40 -1.79 17.97
C ALA A 233 14.49 -2.39 17.07
N LYS A 234 14.18 -2.78 15.83
CA LYS A 234 15.10 -3.58 15.00
C LYS A 234 15.90 -2.78 13.95
N ILE A 235 15.57 -1.54 13.68
CA ILE A 235 16.31 -0.74 12.70
C ILE A 235 17.47 -0.05 13.43
N ASP A 236 18.68 -0.42 13.05
CA ASP A 236 19.87 0.36 13.36
C ASP A 236 19.87 1.59 12.42
N ASP A 237 19.54 2.75 12.97
CA ASP A 237 19.56 4.04 12.27
C ASP A 237 20.92 4.74 12.33
N SER A 238 21.94 4.10 12.90
CA SER A 238 23.31 4.56 12.86
C SER A 238 23.83 4.48 11.41
N CYS A 239 24.12 5.63 10.82
CA CYS A 239 24.72 5.69 9.50
C CYS A 239 25.92 6.64 9.56
N ASP A 240 27.06 6.16 9.09
CA ASP A 240 28.26 6.98 8.99
C ASP A 240 28.03 8.15 8.03
N PRO A 241 28.49 9.36 8.37
CA PRO A 241 28.42 10.50 7.47
C PRO A 241 29.10 10.19 6.13
N PHE A 242 28.43 10.53 5.03
CA PHE A 242 29.04 10.37 3.72
C PHE A 242 30.05 11.49 3.45
N GLU A 243 31.35 11.15 3.32
CA GLU A 243 32.43 12.11 3.12
C GLU A 243 32.86 12.29 1.64
N GLY A 244 32.15 11.66 0.71
CA GLY A 244 32.51 11.72 -0.72
C GLY A 244 32.25 13.08 -1.36
N THR A 245 33.25 13.63 -2.07
CA THR A 245 33.18 14.93 -2.76
C THR A 245 32.90 14.80 -4.27
N ALA A 246 33.05 13.61 -4.84
CA ALA A 246 32.75 13.37 -6.25
C ALA A 246 31.28 13.43 -6.56
N LEU A 247 30.91 14.18 -7.61
CA LEU A 247 29.51 14.31 -8.02
C LEU A 247 29.08 13.17 -8.96
N LEU A 248 27.85 12.71 -8.83
CA LEU A 248 27.19 11.78 -9.75
C LEU A 248 26.26 12.53 -10.71
N PHE A 249 25.47 13.48 -10.17
CA PHE A 249 24.62 14.37 -10.94
C PHE A 249 24.71 15.82 -10.43
N THR A 250 24.57 16.76 -11.34
CA THR A 250 24.27 18.16 -11.04
C THR A 250 23.00 18.56 -11.76
N VAL A 251 22.04 19.02 -11.02
CA VAL A 251 20.76 19.55 -11.50
C VAL A 251 20.83 21.07 -11.34
N LYS A 252 20.64 21.83 -12.45
CA LYS A 252 20.74 23.31 -12.44
C LYS A 252 19.50 23.93 -13.07
N ASN A 253 18.78 24.73 -12.28
CA ASN A 253 17.62 25.51 -12.69
C ASN A 253 16.58 24.69 -13.47
N VAL A 254 16.38 23.42 -13.07
CA VAL A 254 15.50 22.52 -13.78
C VAL A 254 14.05 22.89 -13.57
N LYS A 255 13.34 23.04 -14.70
CA LYS A 255 11.90 23.30 -14.76
C LYS A 255 11.24 22.17 -15.52
N PHE A 256 10.02 21.85 -15.12
CA PHE A 256 9.20 20.88 -15.83
C PHE A 256 7.72 21.22 -15.77
N SER A 257 7.09 21.29 -16.92
CA SER A 257 5.66 21.60 -17.07
C SER A 257 5.00 20.55 -17.95
N VAL A 258 3.75 20.22 -17.64
CA VAL A 258 2.87 19.38 -18.46
C VAL A 258 1.65 20.22 -18.84
N LYS A 259 1.49 20.53 -20.13
CA LYS A 259 0.52 21.50 -20.62
C LYS A 259 0.71 22.84 -19.88
N ASP A 260 -0.34 23.36 -19.27
CA ASP A 260 -0.35 24.64 -18.54
C ASP A 260 0.01 24.51 -17.04
N ARG A 261 0.34 23.28 -16.58
CA ARG A 261 0.68 23.04 -15.16
C ARG A 261 2.19 22.93 -15.01
N GLU A 262 2.79 23.85 -14.29
CA GLU A 262 4.18 23.78 -13.83
C GLU A 262 4.29 22.84 -12.61
N ILE A 263 5.12 21.78 -12.74
CA ILE A 263 5.32 20.75 -11.72
C ILE A 263 6.61 21.02 -10.94
N LEU A 264 7.68 21.39 -11.64
CA LEU A 264 8.96 21.74 -11.02
C LEU A 264 9.35 23.17 -11.41
N LYS A 265 9.70 23.98 -10.41
CA LYS A 265 10.00 25.39 -10.52
C LYS A 265 11.44 25.66 -10.09
N ASP A 266 12.38 25.63 -11.04
CA ASP A 266 13.75 26.06 -10.77
C ASP A 266 14.51 25.22 -9.70
N ILE A 267 14.55 23.91 -9.90
CA ILE A 267 15.23 22.98 -8.99
C ILE A 267 16.71 22.94 -9.26
N SER A 268 17.53 23.17 -8.23
CA SER A 268 18.99 23.05 -8.28
C SER A 268 19.48 22.22 -7.10
N LEU A 269 20.24 21.17 -7.38
CA LEU A 269 20.84 20.26 -6.37
C LEU A 269 22.02 19.49 -6.95
N GLU A 270 22.82 18.94 -6.08
CA GLU A 270 23.94 18.05 -6.41
C GLU A 270 23.73 16.69 -5.74
N ILE A 271 24.00 15.62 -6.49
CA ILE A 271 23.93 14.24 -6.01
C ILE A 271 25.33 13.67 -5.98
N PRO A 272 25.87 13.30 -4.82
CA PRO A 272 27.20 12.75 -4.70
C PRO A 272 27.28 11.31 -5.23
N LYS A 273 28.46 10.92 -5.72
CA LYS A 273 28.75 9.56 -6.14
C LYS A 273 29.05 8.69 -4.91
N GLY A 274 28.41 7.52 -4.82
CA GLY A 274 28.57 6.57 -3.71
C GLY A 274 27.74 6.89 -2.48
N GLY A 275 27.05 8.05 -2.45
CA GLY A 275 26.17 8.45 -1.36
C GLY A 275 24.75 7.96 -1.54
N ARG A 276 23.98 7.94 -0.46
CA ARG A 276 22.54 7.73 -0.44
C ARG A 276 21.85 9.09 -0.35
N THR A 277 21.04 9.43 -1.34
CA THR A 277 20.31 10.70 -1.40
C THR A 277 18.81 10.44 -1.31
N VAL A 278 18.13 11.09 -0.38
CA VAL A 278 16.68 10.95 -0.18
C VAL A 278 15.98 12.26 -0.55
N PHE A 279 14.95 12.17 -1.37
CA PHE A 279 14.04 13.29 -1.67
C PHE A 279 12.81 13.21 -0.78
N LEU A 280 12.67 14.14 0.14
CA LEU A 280 11.53 14.25 1.04
C LEU A 280 10.60 15.38 0.59
N GLY A 281 9.31 15.23 0.87
CA GLY A 281 8.29 16.23 0.58
C GLY A 281 6.88 15.65 0.49
N GLU A 282 5.88 16.50 0.46
CA GLU A 282 4.46 16.13 0.39
C GLU A 282 4.11 15.38 -0.91
N ASN A 283 2.96 14.71 -0.90
CA ASN A 283 2.44 14.06 -2.09
C ASN A 283 2.10 15.09 -3.17
N GLY A 284 2.57 14.81 -4.41
CA GLY A 284 2.34 15.71 -5.54
C GLY A 284 3.33 16.87 -5.68
N CYS A 285 4.34 17.03 -4.79
CA CYS A 285 5.36 18.09 -4.90
C CYS A 285 6.38 17.87 -6.05
N GLY A 286 6.34 16.72 -6.73
CA GLY A 286 7.16 16.46 -7.93
C GLY A 286 8.35 15.53 -7.74
N LYS A 287 8.48 14.80 -6.62
CA LYS A 287 9.57 13.82 -6.35
C LYS A 287 9.75 12.81 -7.48
N THR A 288 8.69 12.10 -7.82
CA THR A 288 8.66 11.15 -8.94
C THR A 288 9.02 11.80 -10.28
N THR A 289 8.58 13.03 -10.51
CA THR A 289 8.89 13.78 -11.72
C THR A 289 10.38 14.10 -11.79
N LEU A 290 10.98 14.58 -10.70
CA LEU A 290 12.42 14.85 -10.62
C LEU A 290 13.24 13.57 -10.85
N MET A 291 12.86 12.46 -10.21
CA MET A 291 13.49 11.16 -10.40
C MET A 291 13.43 10.72 -11.88
N ARG A 292 12.27 10.86 -12.54
CA ARG A 292 12.10 10.52 -13.97
C ARG A 292 12.93 11.41 -14.90
N LEU A 293 13.16 12.66 -14.54
CA LEU A 293 14.06 13.56 -15.26
C LEU A 293 15.52 13.14 -15.09
N ILE A 294 15.96 12.79 -13.87
CA ILE A 294 17.30 12.25 -13.58
C ILE A 294 17.50 10.93 -14.33
N ALA A 295 16.49 10.05 -14.33
CA ALA A 295 16.47 8.81 -15.10
C ALA A 295 16.48 9.01 -16.62
N ARG A 296 16.27 10.23 -17.12
CA ARG A 296 16.09 10.57 -18.54
C ARG A 296 14.90 9.91 -19.21
N LEU A 297 13.89 9.55 -18.45
CA LEU A 297 12.58 9.12 -18.91
C LEU A 297 11.79 10.33 -19.45
N TYR A 298 11.99 11.50 -18.82
CA TYR A 298 11.45 12.78 -19.25
C TYR A 298 12.57 13.74 -19.65
N LYS A 299 12.21 14.75 -20.44
CA LYS A 299 13.11 15.86 -20.82
C LYS A 299 12.65 17.10 -20.04
N PRO A 300 13.56 17.82 -19.34
CA PRO A 300 13.20 19.06 -18.67
C PRO A 300 12.73 20.12 -19.68
N THR A 301 11.78 20.97 -19.28
CA THR A 301 11.31 22.11 -20.07
C THR A 301 12.26 23.30 -19.99
N GLY A 302 13.10 23.38 -18.93
CA GLY A 302 14.16 24.35 -18.75
C GLY A 302 15.24 23.81 -17.83
N GLY A 303 16.40 24.46 -17.80
CA GLY A 303 17.56 24.02 -17.01
C GLY A 303 18.30 22.83 -17.59
N THR A 304 19.23 22.28 -16.81
CA THR A 304 20.11 21.19 -17.25
C THR A 304 20.32 20.14 -16.17
N ILE A 305 20.44 18.88 -16.58
CA ILE A 305 20.88 17.77 -15.72
C ILE A 305 22.16 17.20 -16.31
N THR A 306 23.23 17.37 -15.59
CA THR A 306 24.58 16.88 -15.95
C THR A 306 24.86 15.60 -15.17
N GLN A 307 25.44 14.61 -15.83
CA GLN A 307 25.86 13.36 -15.19
C GLN A 307 27.37 13.18 -15.29
N TYR A 308 27.94 12.50 -14.31
CA TYR A 308 29.39 12.20 -14.22
C TYR A 308 29.66 10.69 -14.10
N ILE A 309 28.76 9.84 -14.60
CA ILE A 309 28.96 8.41 -14.70
C ILE A 309 30.12 8.17 -15.65
N ASP A 310 31.13 7.38 -15.26
CA ASP A 310 32.39 7.13 -15.97
C ASP A 310 33.30 8.38 -16.13
N GLY A 311 33.17 9.39 -15.30
CA GLY A 311 34.01 10.59 -15.35
C GLY A 311 33.85 11.42 -16.64
N LYS A 312 32.89 11.08 -17.50
CA LYS A 312 32.62 11.77 -18.76
C LYS A 312 31.37 12.58 -18.69
N PHE A 313 31.47 13.87 -18.93
CA PHE A 313 30.34 14.77 -19.15
C PHE A 313 29.60 14.34 -20.44
N LYS A 314 28.35 13.93 -20.32
CA LYS A 314 27.52 13.65 -21.49
C LYS A 314 26.09 14.17 -21.25
N GLN A 315 25.77 15.24 -21.96
CA GLN A 315 24.42 15.74 -22.04
C GLN A 315 23.69 15.05 -23.21
N LYS A 316 22.80 14.09 -22.92
CA LYS A 316 21.89 13.50 -23.91
C LYS A 316 20.45 13.67 -23.45
N PRO A 317 19.54 14.11 -24.32
CA PRO A 317 18.17 14.48 -23.92
C PRO A 317 17.25 13.31 -23.57
N ARG A 318 17.58 12.09 -23.99
CA ARG A 318 16.83 10.86 -23.68
C ARG A 318 17.75 9.72 -23.30
N GLY A 319 17.27 8.82 -22.45
CA GLY A 319 17.98 7.60 -22.12
C GLY A 319 18.13 6.68 -23.34
N SER A 320 19.29 6.02 -23.45
CA SER A 320 19.57 4.97 -24.43
C SER A 320 19.58 3.61 -23.74
N ARG A 321 19.56 2.52 -24.51
CA ARG A 321 19.72 1.17 -23.95
C ARG A 321 20.99 1.04 -23.07
N ALA A 322 22.10 1.66 -23.49
CA ALA A 322 23.34 1.69 -22.71
C ALA A 322 23.19 2.51 -21.41
N TRP A 323 22.36 3.56 -21.41
CA TRP A 323 22.04 4.34 -20.23
C TRP A 323 21.26 3.51 -19.21
N PHE A 324 20.19 2.84 -19.63
CA PHE A 324 19.34 2.04 -18.76
C PHE A 324 20.00 0.75 -18.26
N LYS A 325 21.13 0.33 -18.83
CA LYS A 325 21.99 -0.70 -18.22
C LYS A 325 22.76 -0.20 -17.00
N LYS A 326 23.00 1.13 -16.92
CA LYS A 326 23.77 1.76 -15.82
C LYS A 326 22.88 2.38 -14.78
N VAL A 327 21.64 2.76 -15.13
CA VAL A 327 20.68 3.43 -14.24
C VAL A 327 19.46 2.56 -14.12
N GLY A 328 19.36 1.90 -12.98
CA GLY A 328 18.19 1.13 -12.59
C GLY A 328 17.10 2.05 -12.02
N VAL A 329 15.86 1.82 -12.41
CA VAL A 329 14.69 2.58 -11.93
C VAL A 329 13.69 1.60 -11.36
N VAL A 330 13.29 1.79 -10.11
CA VAL A 330 12.19 1.06 -9.48
C VAL A 330 10.99 2.01 -9.39
N TYR A 331 9.89 1.62 -10.00
CA TYR A 331 8.65 2.42 -10.00
C TYR A 331 7.85 2.21 -8.72
N GLN A 332 7.04 3.20 -8.37
CA GLN A 332 6.11 3.13 -7.23
C GLN A 332 5.14 1.95 -7.32
N ASN A 333 4.61 1.63 -8.49
CA ASN A 333 3.77 0.44 -8.68
C ASN A 333 4.60 -0.68 -9.30
N PRO A 334 4.81 -1.82 -8.60
CA PRO A 334 5.60 -2.94 -9.09
C PRO A 334 4.99 -3.63 -10.32
N ASP A 335 3.67 -3.57 -10.53
CA ASP A 335 3.00 -4.19 -11.66
C ASP A 335 3.42 -3.58 -13.02
N TYR A 336 3.98 -2.37 -13.03
CA TYR A 336 4.53 -1.77 -14.24
C TYR A 336 5.89 -2.33 -14.66
N GLN A 337 6.52 -3.15 -13.80
CA GLN A 337 7.85 -3.70 -14.03
C GLN A 337 7.88 -5.22 -14.12
N LEU A 338 6.93 -5.90 -13.47
CA LEU A 338 6.88 -7.36 -13.38
C LEU A 338 6.07 -7.93 -14.56
N PHE A 339 6.75 -8.59 -15.49
CA PHE A 339 6.15 -9.08 -16.74
C PHE A 339 6.53 -10.53 -17.09
N MET A 340 7.44 -11.15 -16.36
CA MET A 340 7.85 -12.54 -16.59
C MET A 340 6.89 -13.54 -15.93
N PRO A 341 6.82 -14.79 -16.43
CA PRO A 341 5.90 -15.79 -15.89
C PRO A 341 6.29 -16.35 -14.51
N THR A 342 7.55 -16.18 -14.08
CA THR A 342 8.02 -16.59 -12.76
C THR A 342 8.98 -15.56 -12.18
N VAL A 343 9.07 -15.52 -10.84
CA VAL A 343 10.05 -14.67 -10.12
C VAL A 343 11.49 -15.00 -10.56
N GLU A 344 11.81 -16.27 -10.74
CA GLU A 344 13.10 -16.71 -11.27
C GLU A 344 13.44 -16.02 -12.59
N LYS A 345 12.53 -16.08 -13.57
CA LYS A 345 12.75 -15.48 -14.88
C LYS A 345 12.81 -13.96 -14.82
N GLU A 346 12.06 -13.34 -13.91
CA GLU A 346 12.07 -11.91 -13.70
C GLU A 346 13.46 -11.43 -13.23
N ILE A 347 14.04 -12.08 -12.23
CA ILE A 347 15.34 -11.69 -11.67
C ILE A 347 16.50 -12.05 -12.62
N ASN A 348 16.42 -13.19 -13.32
CA ASN A 348 17.42 -13.59 -14.30
C ASN A 348 17.42 -12.73 -15.58
N PHE A 349 16.35 -12.01 -15.87
CA PHE A 349 16.17 -11.31 -17.16
C PHE A 349 17.29 -10.34 -17.52
N GLY A 350 17.87 -9.66 -16.52
CA GLY A 350 18.96 -8.70 -16.73
C GLY A 350 20.25 -9.00 -15.95
N ALA A 351 20.25 -10.10 -15.21
CA ALA A 351 21.39 -10.47 -14.37
C ALA A 351 22.62 -10.89 -15.21
N PRO A 352 23.84 -10.60 -14.73
CA PRO A 352 25.09 -11.01 -15.38
C PRO A 352 25.26 -12.53 -15.45
N SER A 353 24.77 -13.26 -14.43
CA SER A 353 24.75 -14.73 -14.39
C SER A 353 23.60 -15.25 -13.51
N PRO A 354 23.18 -16.51 -13.68
CA PRO A 354 22.16 -17.13 -12.82
C PRO A 354 22.57 -17.17 -11.34
N GLU A 355 23.85 -17.39 -11.04
CA GLU A 355 24.38 -17.43 -9.68
C GLU A 355 24.26 -16.07 -9.00
N TYR A 356 24.51 -15.00 -9.75
CA TYR A 356 24.32 -13.63 -9.25
C TYR A 356 22.86 -13.32 -8.98
N ALA A 357 21.95 -13.74 -9.88
CA ALA A 357 20.50 -13.62 -9.69
C ALA A 357 20.04 -14.36 -8.43
N GLU A 358 20.55 -15.57 -8.22
CA GLU A 358 20.23 -16.38 -7.04
C GLU A 358 20.77 -15.75 -5.74
N HIS A 359 21.98 -15.16 -5.78
CA HIS A 359 22.54 -14.42 -4.66
C HIS A 359 21.65 -13.22 -4.28
N ILE A 360 21.25 -12.41 -5.26
CA ILE A 360 20.33 -11.28 -5.04
C ILE A 360 18.99 -11.76 -4.46
N ALA A 361 18.41 -12.82 -5.00
CA ALA A 361 17.18 -13.39 -4.46
C ALA A 361 17.32 -13.87 -3.01
N GLY A 362 18.51 -14.32 -2.63
CA GLY A 362 18.85 -14.66 -1.25
C GLY A 362 18.88 -13.44 -0.33
N LEU A 363 19.53 -12.35 -0.74
CA LEU A 363 19.58 -11.09 0.02
C LEU A 363 18.19 -10.51 0.28
N PHE A 364 17.31 -10.53 -0.71
CA PHE A 364 15.93 -10.05 -0.58
C PHE A 364 14.96 -11.06 0.05
N GLY A 365 15.43 -12.23 0.51
CA GLY A 365 14.60 -13.25 1.15
C GLY A 365 13.49 -13.82 0.28
N ILE A 366 13.61 -13.80 -1.06
CA ILE A 366 12.55 -14.14 -2.02
C ILE A 366 12.74 -15.49 -2.73
N LYS A 367 13.76 -16.29 -2.36
CA LYS A 367 14.00 -17.62 -2.95
C LYS A 367 12.80 -18.56 -2.86
N HIS A 368 12.02 -18.49 -1.79
CA HIS A 368 10.83 -19.31 -1.59
C HIS A 368 9.69 -18.97 -2.58
N LEU A 369 9.78 -17.83 -3.29
CA LEU A 369 8.82 -17.38 -4.30
C LEU A 369 9.24 -17.75 -5.73
N TRP A 370 10.41 -18.39 -5.92
CA TRP A 370 11.13 -18.56 -7.19
C TRP A 370 10.26 -19.03 -8.34
N HIS A 371 9.41 -20.02 -8.10
CA HIS A 371 8.54 -20.63 -9.12
C HIS A 371 7.14 -20.03 -9.20
N ARG A 372 6.85 -19.00 -8.38
CA ARG A 372 5.54 -18.35 -8.38
C ARG A 372 5.43 -17.33 -9.50
N HIS A 373 4.21 -17.14 -10.00
CA HIS A 373 3.92 -16.03 -10.91
C HIS A 373 3.93 -14.70 -10.14
N PRO A 374 4.62 -13.64 -10.61
CA PRO A 374 4.70 -12.35 -9.89
C PRO A 374 3.33 -11.77 -9.52
N GLN A 375 2.32 -11.91 -10.39
CA GLN A 375 0.97 -11.38 -10.12
C GLN A 375 0.23 -12.13 -9.00
N SER A 376 0.69 -13.33 -8.58
CA SER A 376 0.12 -14.07 -7.46
C SER A 376 0.70 -13.69 -6.10
N LEU A 377 1.61 -12.73 -6.07
CA LEU A 377 2.31 -12.27 -4.87
C LEU A 377 1.54 -11.16 -4.16
N SER A 378 1.76 -11.01 -2.84
CA SER A 378 1.30 -9.84 -2.11
C SER A 378 2.04 -8.58 -2.58
N GLU A 379 1.48 -7.39 -2.34
CA GLU A 379 2.09 -6.11 -2.74
C GLU A 379 3.52 -5.97 -2.19
N GLY A 380 3.76 -6.30 -0.93
CA GLY A 380 5.10 -6.29 -0.34
C GLY A 380 6.07 -7.28 -1.00
N GLN A 381 5.59 -8.49 -1.35
CA GLN A 381 6.40 -9.47 -2.09
C GLN A 381 6.70 -8.99 -3.52
N LYS A 382 5.71 -8.45 -4.23
CA LYS A 382 5.90 -7.84 -5.56
C LYS A 382 6.94 -6.72 -5.50
N ARG A 383 6.88 -5.87 -4.47
CA ARG A 383 7.83 -4.78 -4.27
C ARG A 383 9.26 -5.31 -4.11
N ARG A 384 9.47 -6.29 -3.22
CA ARG A 384 10.79 -6.91 -3.04
C ARG A 384 11.31 -7.55 -4.33
N VAL A 385 10.46 -8.27 -5.06
CA VAL A 385 10.81 -8.85 -6.36
C VAL A 385 11.17 -7.76 -7.38
N SER A 386 10.43 -6.66 -7.46
CA SER A 386 10.71 -5.57 -8.42
C SER A 386 12.03 -4.87 -8.13
N ILE A 387 12.37 -4.65 -6.85
CA ILE A 387 13.66 -4.08 -6.46
C ILE A 387 14.79 -5.07 -6.77
N ALA A 388 14.63 -6.33 -6.37
CA ALA A 388 15.61 -7.40 -6.62
C ALA A 388 15.90 -7.57 -8.12
N ALA A 389 14.88 -7.52 -8.98
CA ALA A 389 15.04 -7.62 -10.44
C ALA A 389 15.86 -6.47 -11.02
N VAL A 390 15.69 -5.25 -10.51
CA VAL A 390 16.49 -4.10 -10.94
C VAL A 390 17.92 -4.18 -10.39
N VAL A 391 18.09 -4.55 -9.12
CA VAL A 391 19.41 -4.73 -8.49
C VAL A 391 20.19 -5.87 -9.16
N ALA A 392 19.52 -6.93 -9.57
CA ALA A 392 20.11 -8.04 -10.31
C ALA A 392 20.73 -7.62 -11.66
N CYS A 393 20.29 -6.52 -12.25
CA CYS A 393 20.94 -5.93 -13.44
C CYS A 393 22.27 -5.26 -13.14
N ALA A 394 22.75 -5.24 -11.89
CA ALA A 394 23.98 -4.60 -11.42
C ALA A 394 24.15 -3.14 -11.91
N PRO A 395 23.17 -2.24 -11.69
CA PRO A 395 23.27 -0.86 -12.14
C PRO A 395 24.30 -0.08 -11.33
N GLU A 396 24.92 0.94 -11.95
CA GLU A 396 25.84 1.88 -11.26
C GLU A 396 25.07 2.92 -10.43
N VAL A 397 23.81 3.18 -10.79
CA VAL A 397 22.90 4.11 -10.12
C VAL A 397 21.55 3.45 -9.93
N LEU A 398 21.02 3.48 -8.72
CA LEU A 398 19.69 2.98 -8.39
C LEU A 398 18.77 4.14 -8.01
N LEU A 399 17.67 4.27 -8.69
CA LEU A 399 16.63 5.26 -8.44
C LEU A 399 15.37 4.54 -7.96
N LEU A 400 14.92 4.82 -6.74
CA LEU A 400 13.79 4.16 -6.10
C LEU A 400 12.66 5.17 -5.88
N ASP A 401 11.47 4.88 -6.40
CA ASP A 401 10.26 5.69 -6.20
C ASP A 401 9.38 5.05 -5.12
N GLU A 402 9.35 5.68 -3.94
CA GLU A 402 8.61 5.20 -2.76
C GLU A 402 8.83 3.71 -2.46
N PRO A 403 10.08 3.25 -2.25
CA PRO A 403 10.39 1.83 -2.13
C PRO A 403 9.77 1.16 -0.88
N THR A 404 9.40 1.95 0.12
CA THR A 404 8.91 1.48 1.43
C THR A 404 7.41 1.27 1.49
N VAL A 405 6.65 1.73 0.49
CA VAL A 405 5.19 1.57 0.45
C VAL A 405 4.79 0.11 0.35
N GLY A 406 3.83 -0.33 1.16
CA GLY A 406 3.33 -1.72 1.17
C GLY A 406 4.29 -2.73 1.81
N GLN A 407 5.35 -2.26 2.51
CA GLN A 407 6.22 -3.12 3.30
C GLN A 407 5.79 -3.11 4.76
N ASP A 408 5.78 -4.30 5.37
CA ASP A 408 5.77 -4.42 6.82
C ASP A 408 7.15 -4.06 7.41
N TYR A 409 7.24 -3.98 8.73
CA TYR A 409 8.46 -3.55 9.39
C TYR A 409 9.67 -4.46 9.09
N ASP A 410 9.46 -5.79 9.08
CA ASP A 410 10.53 -6.75 8.75
C ASP A 410 10.98 -6.61 7.30
N GLY A 411 10.06 -6.36 6.37
CA GLY A 411 10.37 -6.05 4.97
C GLY A 411 11.19 -4.77 4.82
N LEU A 412 10.90 -3.76 5.65
CA LEU A 412 11.70 -2.52 5.69
C LEU A 412 13.12 -2.79 6.21
N CYS A 413 13.28 -3.55 7.31
CA CYS A 413 14.58 -3.93 7.84
C CYS A 413 15.44 -4.62 6.76
N GLN A 414 14.88 -5.65 6.10
CA GLN A 414 15.57 -6.38 5.02
C GLN A 414 15.93 -5.53 3.80
N MET A 415 15.26 -4.40 3.60
CA MET A 415 15.58 -3.47 2.51
C MET A 415 16.66 -2.46 2.88
N VAL A 416 16.84 -2.16 4.17
CA VAL A 416 17.82 -1.19 4.67
C VAL A 416 19.17 -1.85 4.87
N GLU A 417 19.22 -3.11 5.29
CA GLU A 417 20.43 -3.95 5.36
C GLU A 417 21.01 -4.24 3.97
#